data_267f9c27cd995f24d40e86bde52391fd
#
_entry.id   267f9c27cd995f24d40e86bde52391fd
#
_cell.length_a   1.000
_cell.length_b   1.000
_cell.length_c   1.000
_cell.angle_alpha   90.00
_cell.angle_beta   90.00
_cell.angle_gamma   90.00
#
_symmetry.space_group_name_H-M   'P 1'
#
loop_
_entity.id
_entity.type
_entity.pdbx_description
1 polymer ?
#
loop_
_entity_poly.entity_id
_entity_poly.type
_entity_poly.pdbx_seq_one_letter_code
_entity_poly.pdbx_strand_id
1 'polypeptide(L)'
;LNNFDFDLIQVPFNVFDTRLLQGGQLQSLKNKGVEVHARSVFLQGILLDFDNLSDYFSTWKGQFNEYKIMTKERGLSLLEYALNFVLAVQEIDRVLVGVNSELQLKGILQAINKRSDLSAYPINEINLLNPSLWKV
;
A
#
# COMPACT_ATOMS: atom_id res chain seq x y z
N LEU A 1 -9.32 -17.44 -10.39
CA LEU A 1 -10.47 -16.54 -10.19
C LEU A 1 -11.66 -16.82 -11.13
N ASN A 2 -11.47 -17.60 -12.19
CA ASN A 2 -12.54 -17.84 -13.16
C ASN A 2 -13.54 -18.95 -12.75
N ASN A 3 -13.29 -19.65 -11.65
CA ASN A 3 -14.07 -20.83 -11.24
C ASN A 3 -14.93 -20.61 -10.00
N PHE A 4 -14.93 -19.40 -9.43
CA PHE A 4 -15.72 -19.07 -8.24
C PHE A 4 -16.35 -17.70 -8.38
N ASP A 5 -17.63 -17.62 -8.07
CA ASP A 5 -18.31 -16.35 -7.84
C ASP A 5 -18.14 -15.95 -6.38
N PHE A 6 -17.69 -14.73 -6.15
CA PHE A 6 -17.56 -14.15 -4.82
C PHE A 6 -17.94 -12.67 -4.86
N ASP A 7 -18.48 -12.20 -3.74
CA ASP A 7 -18.98 -10.82 -3.64
C ASP A 7 -17.91 -9.83 -3.18
N LEU A 8 -16.90 -10.35 -2.46
CA LEU A 8 -15.85 -9.55 -1.85
C LEU A 8 -14.49 -10.26 -1.93
N ILE A 9 -13.44 -9.48 -2.13
CA ILE A 9 -12.07 -9.97 -2.06
C ILE A 9 -11.18 -8.99 -1.29
N GLN A 10 -10.25 -9.52 -0.49
CA GLN A 10 -9.16 -8.76 0.10
C GLN A 10 -7.87 -9.01 -0.67
N VAL A 11 -7.23 -7.94 -1.10
CA VAL A 11 -5.99 -8.01 -1.88
C VAL A 11 -4.87 -7.18 -1.23
N PRO A 12 -3.61 -7.62 -1.30
CA PRO A 12 -2.49 -6.76 -0.94
C PRO A 12 -2.37 -5.65 -1.98
N PHE A 13 -2.31 -4.41 -1.51
CA PHE A 13 -2.15 -3.24 -2.37
C PHE A 13 -1.52 -2.09 -1.60
N ASN A 14 -0.47 -1.51 -2.12
CA ASN A 14 0.19 -0.34 -1.55
C ASN A 14 0.97 0.42 -2.64
N VAL A 15 1.59 1.51 -2.27
CA VAL A 15 2.32 2.39 -3.19
C VAL A 15 3.48 1.69 -3.92
N PHE A 16 4.08 0.63 -3.34
CA PHE A 16 5.11 -0.19 -3.98
C PHE A 16 4.54 -1.35 -4.79
N ASP A 17 3.34 -1.84 -4.43
CA ASP A 17 2.69 -2.99 -5.08
C ASP A 17 1.37 -2.58 -5.72
N THR A 18 1.46 -2.18 -6.98
CA THR A 18 0.30 -1.79 -7.80
C THR A 18 0.05 -2.77 -8.96
N ARG A 19 0.58 -3.99 -8.86
CA ARG A 19 0.50 -4.99 -9.94
C ARG A 19 -0.94 -5.29 -10.38
N LEU A 20 -1.87 -5.38 -9.42
CA LEU A 20 -3.28 -5.65 -9.71
C LEU A 20 -3.99 -4.48 -10.42
N LEU A 21 -3.53 -3.26 -10.20
CA LEU A 21 -4.02 -2.08 -10.92
C LEU A 21 -3.43 -2.04 -12.34
N GLN A 22 -2.12 -2.17 -12.45
CA GLN A 22 -1.40 -2.14 -13.72
C GLN A 22 -1.81 -3.27 -14.66
N GLY A 23 -2.08 -4.45 -14.12
CA GLY A 23 -2.53 -5.62 -14.89
C GLY A 23 -4.02 -5.64 -15.24
N GLY A 24 -4.80 -4.66 -14.78
CA GLY A 24 -6.23 -4.56 -15.05
C GLY A 24 -7.12 -5.48 -14.21
N GLN A 25 -6.56 -6.26 -13.26
CA GLN A 25 -7.34 -7.19 -12.43
C GLN A 25 -8.35 -6.45 -11.54
N LEU A 26 -7.98 -5.31 -10.95
CA LEU A 26 -8.91 -4.51 -10.14
C LEU A 26 -10.10 -4.04 -10.96
N GLN A 27 -9.87 -3.52 -12.16
CA GLN A 27 -10.95 -3.11 -13.06
C GLN A 27 -11.85 -4.29 -13.44
N SER A 28 -11.26 -5.44 -13.72
CA SER A 28 -12.01 -6.66 -14.04
C SER A 28 -12.92 -7.09 -12.88
N LEU A 29 -12.43 -7.02 -11.63
CA LEU A 29 -13.22 -7.29 -10.43
C LEU A 29 -14.39 -6.31 -10.29
N LYS A 30 -14.15 -5.02 -10.49
CA LYS A 30 -15.20 -3.99 -10.45
C LYS A 30 -16.27 -4.21 -11.51
N ASN A 31 -15.87 -4.58 -12.73
CA ASN A 31 -16.81 -4.90 -13.82
C ASN A 31 -17.71 -6.09 -13.49
N LYS A 32 -17.26 -7.00 -12.63
CA LYS A 32 -18.04 -8.14 -12.11
C LYS A 32 -18.87 -7.80 -10.86
N GLY A 33 -18.82 -6.56 -10.38
CA GLY A 33 -19.54 -6.14 -9.18
C GLY A 33 -18.91 -6.61 -7.86
N VAL A 34 -17.65 -7.04 -7.87
CA VAL A 34 -16.93 -7.51 -6.67
C VAL A 34 -16.47 -6.33 -5.82
N GLU A 35 -16.73 -6.38 -4.53
CA GLU A 35 -16.19 -5.43 -3.55
C GLU A 35 -14.72 -5.73 -3.27
N VAL A 36 -13.85 -4.73 -3.40
CA VAL A 36 -12.40 -4.88 -3.26
C VAL A 36 -11.91 -4.17 -2.01
N HIS A 37 -11.32 -4.92 -1.09
CA HIS A 37 -10.67 -4.39 0.10
C HIS A 37 -9.14 -4.47 -0.05
N ALA A 38 -8.45 -3.34 0.08
CA ALA A 38 -7.00 -3.30 0.13
C ALA A 38 -6.49 -3.61 1.55
N ARG A 39 -5.55 -4.54 1.66
CA ARG A 39 -4.79 -4.84 2.87
C ARG A 39 -3.29 -4.62 2.62
N SER A 40 -2.48 -4.71 3.65
CA SER A 40 -1.02 -4.51 3.55
C SER A 40 -0.64 -3.12 3.01
N VAL A 41 -1.43 -2.13 3.33
CA VAL A 41 -1.28 -0.74 2.85
C VAL A 41 0.05 -0.13 3.27
N PHE A 42 0.58 -0.54 4.41
CA PHE A 42 1.88 -0.09 4.93
C PHE A 42 3.00 -1.14 4.78
N LEU A 43 2.76 -2.22 4.03
CA LEU A 43 3.72 -3.30 3.79
C LEU A 43 4.36 -3.77 5.11
N GLN A 44 3.54 -4.22 6.07
CA GLN A 44 3.98 -4.65 7.42
C GLN A 44 4.77 -3.57 8.17
N GLY A 45 4.48 -2.30 7.95
CA GLY A 45 5.16 -1.17 8.58
C GLY A 45 6.40 -0.66 7.85
N ILE A 46 6.90 -1.35 6.83
CA ILE A 46 8.07 -0.91 6.05
C ILE A 46 7.86 0.51 5.50
N LEU A 47 6.67 0.81 4.98
CA LEU A 47 6.33 2.11 4.40
C LEU A 47 6.22 3.25 5.42
N LEU A 48 6.31 2.96 6.71
CA LEU A 48 6.21 3.97 7.78
C LEU A 48 7.56 4.39 8.35
N ASP A 49 8.57 3.52 8.27
CA ASP A 49 9.89 3.79 8.83
C ASP A 49 10.96 3.00 8.06
N PHE A 50 11.78 3.68 7.29
CA PHE A 50 12.89 3.08 6.55
C PHE A 50 14.22 3.10 7.30
N ASP A 51 14.30 3.80 8.43
CA ASP A 51 15.56 4.01 9.13
C ASP A 51 15.87 2.88 10.12
N ASN A 52 14.86 2.10 10.54
CA ASN A 52 14.96 1.02 11.52
C ASN A 52 14.67 -0.37 10.94
N LEU A 53 15.02 -0.60 9.68
CA LEU A 53 14.81 -1.89 9.03
C LEU A 53 15.99 -2.84 9.24
N SER A 54 15.73 -4.16 9.20
CA SER A 54 16.78 -5.17 9.23
C SER A 54 17.65 -5.12 7.96
N ASP A 55 18.84 -5.71 8.04
CA ASP A 55 19.80 -5.75 6.91
C ASP A 55 19.24 -6.41 5.65
N TYR A 56 18.24 -7.27 5.81
CA TYR A 56 17.53 -7.87 4.66
C TYR A 56 17.04 -6.83 3.65
N PHE A 57 16.60 -5.67 4.14
CA PHE A 57 16.04 -4.61 3.31
C PHE A 57 17.08 -3.66 2.71
N SER A 58 18.36 -3.85 3.01
CA SER A 58 19.45 -2.96 2.54
C SER A 58 19.55 -2.89 1.01
N THR A 59 19.16 -3.95 0.31
CA THR A 59 19.12 -4.01 -1.16
C THR A 59 18.23 -2.92 -1.77
N TRP A 60 17.15 -2.53 -1.08
CA TRP A 60 16.18 -1.54 -1.58
C TRP A 60 16.36 -0.14 -0.97
N LYS A 61 17.43 0.08 -0.22
CA LYS A 61 17.69 1.36 0.45
C LYS A 61 17.69 2.55 -0.50
N GLY A 62 18.19 2.37 -1.73
CA GLY A 62 18.17 3.41 -2.76
C GLY A 62 16.72 3.83 -3.11
N GLN A 63 15.87 2.85 -3.42
CA GLN A 63 14.46 3.10 -3.75
C GLN A 63 13.70 3.68 -2.56
N PHE A 64 13.97 3.22 -1.34
CA PHE A 64 13.35 3.79 -0.13
C PHE A 64 13.71 5.26 0.06
N ASN A 65 14.97 5.63 -0.18
CA ASN A 65 15.41 7.02 -0.11
C ASN A 65 14.73 7.89 -1.18
N GLU A 66 14.65 7.41 -2.41
CA GLU A 66 13.94 8.13 -3.49
C GLU A 66 12.47 8.32 -3.16
N TYR A 67 11.79 7.28 -2.67
CA TYR A 67 10.40 7.37 -2.23
C TYR A 67 10.24 8.38 -1.08
N LYS A 68 11.13 8.34 -0.08
CA LYS A 68 11.14 9.28 1.05
C LYS A 68 11.27 10.73 0.59
N ILE A 69 12.13 11.00 -0.40
CA ILE A 69 12.28 12.32 -1.00
C ILE A 69 10.99 12.73 -1.71
N MET A 70 10.41 11.84 -2.51
CA MET A 70 9.17 12.10 -3.23
C MET A 70 8.01 12.47 -2.29
N THR A 71 7.87 11.75 -1.16
CA THR A 71 6.82 12.07 -0.17
C THR A 71 7.04 13.46 0.44
N LYS A 72 8.29 13.78 0.76
CA LYS A 72 8.68 15.07 1.37
C LYS A 72 8.46 16.24 0.41
N GLU A 73 8.74 16.07 -0.87
CA GLU A 73 8.47 17.08 -1.90
C GLU A 73 6.97 17.41 -2.03
N ARG A 74 6.12 16.45 -1.70
CA ARG A 74 4.65 16.64 -1.66
C ARG A 74 4.16 17.22 -0.32
N GLY A 75 5.06 17.48 0.64
CA GLY A 75 4.72 17.99 1.96
C GLY A 75 3.96 16.99 2.84
N LEU A 76 4.14 15.69 2.59
CA LEU A 76 3.46 14.61 3.29
C LEU A 76 4.43 13.76 4.09
N SER A 77 3.94 13.21 5.21
CA SER A 77 4.63 12.13 5.92
C SER A 77 4.53 10.82 5.12
N LEU A 78 5.35 9.83 5.49
CA LEU A 78 5.26 8.49 4.90
C LEU A 78 3.88 7.87 5.12
N LEU A 79 3.31 8.03 6.32
CA LEU A 79 1.95 7.56 6.66
C LEU A 79 0.89 8.22 5.76
N GLU A 80 0.93 9.54 5.66
CA GLU A 80 -0.04 10.29 4.86
C GLU A 80 0.02 9.90 3.38
N TYR A 81 1.24 9.78 2.84
CA TYR A 81 1.39 9.42 1.44
C TYR A 81 0.88 8.00 1.15
N ALA A 82 1.35 7.01 1.90
CA ALA A 82 0.97 5.61 1.69
C ALA A 82 -0.55 5.39 1.85
N LEU A 83 -1.16 6.00 2.86
CA LEU A 83 -2.60 5.86 3.13
C LEU A 83 -3.43 6.53 2.03
N ASN A 84 -3.15 7.79 1.72
CA ASN A 84 -3.96 8.55 0.77
C ASN A 84 -3.78 8.08 -0.67
N PHE A 85 -2.61 7.55 -1.02
CA PHE A 85 -2.42 6.90 -2.31
C PHE A 85 -3.44 5.77 -2.53
N VAL A 86 -3.59 4.88 -1.55
CA VAL A 86 -4.55 3.75 -1.66
C VAL A 86 -5.99 4.23 -1.61
N LEU A 87 -6.32 5.19 -0.73
CA LEU A 87 -7.66 5.76 -0.61
C LEU A 87 -8.15 6.44 -1.90
N ALA A 88 -7.23 6.91 -2.74
CA ALA A 88 -7.57 7.58 -4.00
C ALA A 88 -7.81 6.62 -5.17
N VAL A 89 -7.50 5.33 -5.03
CA VAL A 89 -7.71 4.33 -6.08
C VAL A 89 -9.19 3.98 -6.17
N GLN A 90 -9.81 4.30 -7.31
CA GLN A 90 -11.26 4.18 -7.51
C GLN A 90 -11.77 2.74 -7.46
N GLU A 91 -10.93 1.77 -7.82
CA GLU A 91 -11.25 0.35 -7.83
C GLU A 91 -11.20 -0.29 -6.43
N ILE A 92 -10.72 0.43 -5.42
CA ILE A 92 -10.68 -0.03 -4.03
C ILE A 92 -11.84 0.57 -3.26
N ASP A 93 -12.69 -0.30 -2.71
CA ASP A 93 -13.88 0.12 -1.96
C ASP A 93 -13.56 0.41 -0.49
N ARG A 94 -12.63 -0.35 0.10
CA ARG A 94 -12.23 -0.20 1.51
C ARG A 94 -10.73 -0.42 1.69
N VAL A 95 -10.19 0.29 2.66
CA VAL A 95 -8.80 0.17 3.09
C VAL A 95 -8.77 -0.40 4.50
N LEU A 96 -8.06 -1.52 4.67
CA LEU A 96 -7.90 -2.21 5.94
C LEU A 96 -6.54 -1.89 6.54
N VAL A 97 -6.52 -1.42 7.77
CA VAL A 97 -5.30 -1.12 8.50
C VAL A 97 -5.31 -1.81 9.87
N GLY A 98 -4.17 -2.37 10.26
CA GLY A 98 -3.96 -2.89 11.60
C GLY A 98 -3.47 -1.78 12.53
N VAL A 99 -3.97 -1.76 13.77
CA VAL A 99 -3.52 -0.83 14.80
C VAL A 99 -3.29 -1.57 16.12
N ASN A 100 -2.27 -1.17 16.87
CA ASN A 100 -1.91 -1.76 18.16
C ASN A 100 -2.14 -0.79 19.33
N SER A 101 -2.53 0.44 19.06
CA SER A 101 -2.77 1.46 20.07
C SER A 101 -3.77 2.52 19.61
N GLU A 102 -4.37 3.20 20.57
CA GLU A 102 -5.22 4.36 20.32
C GLU A 102 -4.46 5.48 19.60
N LEU A 103 -3.19 5.68 19.94
CA LEU A 103 -2.36 6.70 19.32
C LEU A 103 -2.14 6.41 17.83
N GLN A 104 -1.89 5.15 17.47
CA GLN A 104 -1.78 4.75 16.06
C GLN A 104 -3.09 4.99 15.30
N LEU A 105 -4.22 4.63 15.89
CA LEU A 105 -5.52 4.85 15.27
C LEU A 105 -5.78 6.35 15.06
N LYS A 106 -5.52 7.18 16.05
CA LYS A 106 -5.65 8.65 15.92
C LYS A 106 -4.76 9.20 14.82
N GLY A 107 -3.50 8.74 14.73
CA GLY A 107 -2.56 9.14 13.68
C GLY A 107 -3.07 8.80 12.28
N ILE A 108 -3.61 7.59 12.11
CA ILE A 108 -4.19 7.16 10.83
C ILE A 108 -5.42 8.01 10.47
N LEU A 109 -6.34 8.23 11.40
CA LEU A 109 -7.54 9.04 11.16
C LEU A 109 -7.19 10.50 10.81
N GLN A 110 -6.17 11.08 11.45
CA GLN A 110 -5.69 12.43 11.16
C GLN A 110 -4.96 12.51 9.81
N ALA A 111 -4.36 11.41 9.34
CA ALA A 111 -3.64 11.35 8.08
C ALA A 111 -4.56 11.36 6.84
N ILE A 112 -5.85 11.06 7.00
CA ILE A 112 -6.81 11.01 5.90
C ILE A 112 -7.07 12.43 5.39
N ASN A 113 -6.61 12.76 4.19
CA ASN A 113 -6.80 14.08 3.57
C ASN A 113 -7.41 14.02 2.16
N LYS A 114 -7.78 12.83 1.69
CA LYS A 114 -8.47 12.59 0.40
C LYS A 114 -7.74 13.16 -0.82
N ARG A 115 -6.42 13.22 -0.79
CA ARG A 115 -5.64 13.64 -1.96
C ARG A 115 -5.70 12.59 -3.05
N SER A 116 -5.90 13.03 -4.31
CA SER A 116 -6.00 12.15 -5.48
C SER A 116 -4.84 12.33 -6.48
N ASP A 117 -3.90 13.22 -6.19
CA ASP A 117 -2.79 13.60 -7.06
C ASP A 117 -1.48 12.87 -6.76
N LEU A 118 -1.54 11.79 -5.99
CA LEU A 118 -0.38 11.02 -5.56
C LEU A 118 -0.04 9.92 -6.58
N SER A 119 1.24 9.81 -6.88
CA SER A 119 1.74 8.78 -7.81
C SER A 119 2.19 7.52 -7.09
N ALA A 120 2.03 6.36 -7.73
CA ALA A 120 2.66 5.13 -7.29
C ALA A 120 4.19 5.23 -7.38
N TYR A 121 4.87 4.43 -6.57
CA TYR A 121 6.29 4.15 -6.68
C TYR A 121 6.51 2.64 -6.77
N PRO A 122 6.22 2.00 -7.91
CA PRO A 122 6.23 0.55 -8.01
C PRO A 122 7.63 -0.02 -7.87
N ILE A 123 7.75 -1.05 -7.05
CA ILE A 123 8.97 -1.88 -6.94
C ILE A 123 8.56 -3.31 -7.27
N ASN A 124 8.82 -3.76 -8.50
CA ASN A 124 8.36 -5.05 -9.00
C ASN A 124 9.30 -6.21 -8.57
N GLU A 125 9.57 -6.30 -7.26
CA GLU A 125 10.42 -7.33 -6.67
C GLU A 125 9.69 -8.13 -5.63
N ILE A 126 9.38 -9.38 -5.96
CA ILE A 126 8.57 -10.27 -5.10
C ILE A 126 9.19 -10.49 -3.72
N ASN A 127 10.51 -10.47 -3.62
CA ASN A 127 11.22 -10.64 -2.35
C ASN A 127 10.99 -9.46 -1.39
N LEU A 128 10.64 -8.27 -1.90
CA LEU A 128 10.21 -7.14 -1.10
C LEU A 128 8.69 -7.20 -0.85
N LEU A 129 7.91 -7.47 -1.88
CA LEU A 129 6.46 -7.33 -1.84
C LEU A 129 5.73 -8.45 -1.10
N ASN A 130 6.38 -9.61 -0.94
CA ASN A 130 5.80 -10.76 -0.25
C ASN A 130 6.45 -10.96 1.13
N PRO A 131 5.80 -10.56 2.22
CA PRO A 131 6.36 -10.70 3.57
C PRO A 131 6.71 -12.14 3.97
N SER A 132 6.07 -13.16 3.36
CA SER A 132 6.38 -14.55 3.64
C SER A 132 7.77 -14.98 3.16
N LEU A 133 8.41 -14.20 2.30
CA LEU A 133 9.76 -14.45 1.78
C LEU A 133 10.85 -13.71 2.55
N TRP A 134 10.51 -12.86 3.50
CA TRP A 134 11.49 -12.08 4.24
C TRP A 134 12.31 -12.94 5.17
N LYS A 135 13.62 -12.72 5.18
CA LYS A 135 14.59 -13.37 6.05
C LYS A 135 15.01 -12.42 7.17
N VAL A 136 14.05 -12.06 7.97
CA VAL A 136 14.19 -11.09 9.06
C VAL A 136 14.21 -11.74 10.43
#